data_1e7c3436ad62d3a0ddb1901bede10f4d
#
_entry.id   1e7c3436ad62d3a0ddb1901bede10f4d
#
_cell.length_a   1.000
_cell.length_b   1.000
_cell.length_c   1.000
_cell.angle_alpha   90.00
_cell.angle_beta   90.00
_cell.angle_gamma   90.00
#
_symmetry.space_group_name_H-M   'P 1'
#
loop_
_entity.id
_entity.type
_entity.pdbx_description
1 polymer ?
#
loop_
_entity_poly.entity_id
_entity_poly.type
_entity_poly.pdbx_seq_one_letter_code
_entity_poly.pdbx_strand_id
1 'polypeptide(L)'
;MLHINEENSGVETAVEKALQTLSTMQDENGGFASFGTENLESAAQTVIALSTLNVELLSDEAFIKNGKSVLDYLLSYQLSDGAFKHTPQENTADAMSTDQGTMALVAYNRAVNGKNTLYDMTDVQNGGDEEEETAENIARFRAKLEVLPAQIRIKDQQTVYALISELDQMKSLQKKRNFAADCKRN
;
A
#
# COMPACT_ATOMS: atom_id res chain seq x y z
N MET A 1 -16.94 5.53 5.05
CA MET A 1 -16.65 4.79 6.27
C MET A 1 -17.63 3.61 6.35
N LEU A 2 -17.23 2.43 5.92
CA LEU A 2 -17.98 1.22 6.21
C LEU A 2 -17.62 0.86 7.66
N HIS A 3 -18.36 1.41 8.62
CA HIS A 3 -18.43 0.82 9.93
C HIS A 3 -19.17 -0.52 9.74
N ILE A 4 -18.41 -1.59 9.62
CA ILE A 4 -18.96 -2.93 9.82
C ILE A 4 -19.31 -2.94 11.30
N ASN A 5 -20.59 -2.78 11.60
CA ASN A 5 -21.07 -2.86 12.97
C ASN A 5 -20.95 -4.33 13.36
N GLU A 6 -20.05 -4.66 14.26
CA GLU A 6 -19.76 -6.04 14.72
C GLU A 6 -20.99 -6.78 15.25
N GLU A 7 -22.07 -6.06 15.51
CA GLU A 7 -23.36 -6.64 15.95
C GLU A 7 -24.27 -7.12 14.81
N ASN A 8 -23.86 -6.98 13.53
CA ASN A 8 -24.74 -7.35 12.41
C ASN A 8 -24.24 -8.62 11.71
N SER A 9 -24.70 -9.79 12.21
CA SER A 9 -24.38 -11.10 11.64
C SER A 9 -24.72 -11.24 10.13
N GLY A 10 -25.63 -10.43 9.62
CA GLY A 10 -25.94 -10.37 8.20
C GLY A 10 -24.83 -9.72 7.37
N VAL A 11 -24.13 -8.73 7.91
CA VAL A 11 -22.99 -8.09 7.23
C VAL A 11 -21.79 -9.03 7.20
N GLU A 12 -21.47 -9.69 8.30
CA GLU A 12 -20.38 -10.68 8.36
C GLU A 12 -20.59 -11.78 7.33
N THR A 13 -21.78 -12.39 7.31
CA THR A 13 -22.13 -13.42 6.33
C THR A 13 -22.03 -12.92 4.89
N ALA A 14 -22.40 -11.66 4.63
CA ALA A 14 -22.28 -11.07 3.30
C ALA A 14 -20.80 -10.86 2.91
N VAL A 15 -19.95 -10.40 3.84
CA VAL A 15 -18.50 -10.25 3.62
C VAL A 15 -17.84 -11.59 3.36
N GLU A 16 -18.11 -12.61 4.17
CA GLU A 16 -17.58 -13.97 3.97
C GLU A 16 -17.95 -14.52 2.58
N LYS A 17 -19.20 -14.39 2.19
CA LYS A 17 -19.67 -14.82 0.87
C LYS A 17 -19.00 -14.03 -0.26
N ALA A 18 -18.80 -12.74 -0.08
CA ALA A 18 -18.09 -11.89 -1.04
C ALA A 18 -16.62 -12.32 -1.18
N LEU A 19 -15.92 -12.61 -0.07
CA LEU A 19 -14.55 -13.11 -0.09
C LEU A 19 -14.44 -14.47 -0.78
N GLN A 20 -15.35 -15.40 -0.50
CA GLN A 20 -15.41 -16.70 -1.20
C GLN A 20 -15.63 -16.52 -2.71
N THR A 21 -16.54 -15.63 -3.11
CA THR A 21 -16.80 -15.32 -4.50
C THR A 21 -15.55 -14.74 -5.16
N LEU A 22 -14.91 -13.77 -4.50
CA LEU A 22 -13.71 -13.12 -4.99
C LEU A 22 -12.55 -14.11 -5.16
N SER A 23 -12.33 -14.99 -4.18
CA SER A 23 -11.32 -16.06 -4.27
C SER A 23 -11.58 -17.01 -5.45
N THR A 24 -12.87 -17.30 -5.76
CA THR A 24 -13.25 -18.15 -6.89
C THR A 24 -13.04 -17.44 -8.23
N MET A 25 -13.15 -16.11 -8.27
CA MET A 25 -12.94 -15.30 -9.47
C MET A 25 -11.46 -15.05 -9.78
N GLN A 26 -10.58 -15.28 -8.80
CA GLN A 26 -9.14 -15.13 -8.99
C GLN A 26 -8.62 -16.21 -9.93
N ASP A 27 -7.89 -15.80 -10.98
CA ASP A 27 -7.32 -16.72 -11.95
C ASP A 27 -6.06 -17.44 -11.42
N GLU A 28 -5.55 -18.40 -12.19
CA GLU A 28 -4.38 -19.21 -11.84
C GLU A 28 -3.07 -18.40 -11.72
N ASN A 29 -3.04 -17.17 -12.23
CA ASN A 29 -1.89 -16.26 -12.15
C ASN A 29 -1.98 -15.33 -10.94
N GLY A 30 -3.02 -15.44 -10.12
CA GLY A 30 -3.28 -14.56 -8.99
C GLY A 30 -4.03 -13.28 -9.37
N GLY A 31 -4.46 -13.15 -10.62
CA GLY A 31 -5.07 -11.97 -11.19
C GLY A 31 -6.59 -11.96 -11.19
N PHE A 32 -7.12 -10.89 -11.77
CA PHE A 32 -8.55 -10.70 -11.99
C PHE A 32 -8.82 -10.10 -13.36
N ALA A 33 -9.91 -10.52 -13.97
CA ALA A 33 -10.36 -10.01 -15.25
C ALA A 33 -11.70 -9.28 -15.12
N SER A 34 -11.89 -8.24 -15.90
CA SER A 34 -13.15 -7.54 -16.10
C SER A 34 -13.58 -7.68 -17.56
N PHE A 35 -14.83 -8.11 -17.77
CA PHE A 35 -15.37 -8.37 -19.13
C PHE A 35 -14.47 -9.30 -19.97
N GLY A 36 -13.81 -10.27 -19.34
CA GLY A 36 -12.94 -11.23 -20.01
C GLY A 36 -11.54 -10.70 -20.33
N THR A 37 -11.18 -9.51 -19.86
CA THR A 37 -9.86 -8.92 -20.06
C THR A 37 -9.14 -8.75 -18.72
N GLU A 38 -7.96 -9.35 -18.60
CA GLU A 38 -7.06 -9.12 -17.49
C GLU A 38 -6.58 -7.66 -17.50
N ASN A 39 -6.69 -6.98 -16.37
CA ASN A 39 -6.26 -5.59 -16.25
C ASN A 39 -5.82 -5.26 -14.83
N LEU A 40 -4.99 -4.24 -14.71
CA LEU A 40 -4.45 -3.79 -13.44
C LEU A 40 -5.53 -3.32 -12.47
N GLU A 41 -6.53 -2.60 -12.97
CA GLU A 41 -7.56 -1.97 -12.14
C GLU A 41 -8.37 -3.01 -11.35
N SER A 42 -8.68 -4.16 -11.96
CA SER A 42 -9.36 -5.27 -11.29
C SER A 42 -8.51 -5.81 -10.13
N ALA A 43 -7.21 -5.98 -10.33
CA ALA A 43 -6.28 -6.39 -9.28
C ALA A 43 -6.13 -5.32 -8.20
N ALA A 44 -6.02 -4.04 -8.59
CA ALA A 44 -5.87 -2.92 -7.67
C ALA A 44 -7.09 -2.79 -6.72
N GLN A 45 -8.31 -2.87 -7.25
CA GLN A 45 -9.51 -2.83 -6.42
C GLN A 45 -9.59 -4.03 -5.47
N THR A 46 -9.13 -5.20 -5.90
CA THR A 46 -9.07 -6.38 -5.05
C THR A 46 -8.05 -6.20 -3.92
N VAL A 47 -6.84 -5.70 -4.21
CA VAL A 47 -5.84 -5.39 -3.17
C VAL A 47 -6.39 -4.39 -2.15
N ILE A 48 -7.07 -3.34 -2.60
CA ILE A 48 -7.70 -2.34 -1.71
C ILE A 48 -8.77 -3.00 -0.82
N ALA A 49 -9.64 -3.82 -1.39
CA ALA A 49 -10.71 -4.49 -0.65
C ALA A 49 -10.15 -5.46 0.41
N LEU A 50 -9.21 -6.32 0.03
CA LEU A 50 -8.59 -7.28 0.93
C LEU A 50 -7.79 -6.58 2.04
N SER A 51 -7.04 -5.52 1.71
CA SER A 51 -6.32 -4.71 2.69
C SER A 51 -7.27 -4.02 3.68
N THR A 52 -8.42 -3.55 3.21
CA THR A 52 -9.45 -2.94 4.06
C THR A 52 -10.06 -3.93 5.05
N LEU A 53 -10.13 -5.20 4.67
CA LEU A 53 -10.63 -6.30 5.49
C LEU A 53 -9.54 -6.98 6.32
N ASN A 54 -8.30 -6.47 6.28
CA ASN A 54 -7.12 -7.04 6.94
C ASN A 54 -6.86 -8.51 6.53
N VAL A 55 -7.14 -8.87 5.29
CA VAL A 55 -6.75 -10.18 4.73
C VAL A 55 -5.25 -10.16 4.41
N GLU A 56 -4.54 -11.19 4.86
CA GLU A 56 -3.09 -11.33 4.66
C GLU A 56 -2.76 -11.72 3.21
N LEU A 57 -2.57 -10.72 2.33
CA LEU A 57 -2.45 -10.91 0.88
C LEU A 57 -1.33 -11.87 0.45
N LEU A 58 -0.27 -12.00 1.25
CA LEU A 58 0.89 -12.82 0.91
C LEU A 58 0.84 -14.23 1.51
N SER A 59 -0.11 -14.53 2.37
CA SER A 59 -0.16 -15.81 3.10
C SER A 59 -1.55 -16.45 3.18
N ASP A 60 -2.63 -15.73 2.91
CA ASP A 60 -3.96 -16.31 2.90
C ASP A 60 -4.13 -17.24 1.68
N GLU A 61 -4.22 -18.54 1.95
CA GLU A 61 -4.34 -19.58 0.92
C GLU A 61 -5.54 -19.39 -0.01
N ALA A 62 -6.60 -18.72 0.46
CA ALA A 62 -7.76 -18.41 -0.37
C ALA A 62 -7.41 -17.50 -1.55
N PHE A 63 -6.39 -16.64 -1.38
CA PHE A 63 -5.97 -15.65 -2.36
C PHE A 63 -4.56 -15.90 -2.94
N ILE A 64 -4.00 -17.10 -2.72
CA ILE A 64 -2.77 -17.56 -3.36
C ILE A 64 -3.12 -18.60 -4.44
N LYS A 65 -2.83 -18.31 -5.69
CA LYS A 65 -3.05 -19.21 -6.84
C LYS A 65 -1.71 -19.56 -7.49
N ASN A 66 -1.38 -20.84 -7.56
CA ASN A 66 -0.09 -21.32 -8.09
C ASN A 66 1.14 -20.60 -7.47
N GLY A 67 1.05 -20.28 -6.16
CA GLY A 67 2.13 -19.59 -5.44
C GLY A 67 2.23 -18.09 -5.72
N LYS A 68 1.23 -17.49 -6.37
CA LYS A 68 1.16 -16.05 -6.65
C LYS A 68 -0.01 -15.42 -5.93
N SER A 69 0.24 -14.31 -5.28
CA SER A 69 -0.77 -13.46 -4.69
C SER A 69 -1.31 -12.43 -5.70
N VAL A 70 -2.43 -11.79 -5.37
CA VAL A 70 -2.93 -10.65 -6.15
C VAL A 70 -1.94 -9.48 -6.15
N LEU A 71 -1.13 -9.34 -5.09
CA LEU A 71 -0.09 -8.31 -5.02
C LEU A 71 1.05 -8.61 -6.01
N ASP A 72 1.51 -9.87 -6.13
CA ASP A 72 2.49 -10.28 -7.13
C ASP A 72 1.97 -10.01 -8.54
N TYR A 73 0.69 -10.30 -8.77
CA TYR A 73 0.04 -10.02 -10.05
C TYR A 73 0.00 -8.52 -10.34
N LEU A 74 -0.45 -7.69 -9.41
CA LEU A 74 -0.46 -6.23 -9.55
C LEU A 74 0.93 -5.68 -9.86
N LEU A 75 1.97 -6.13 -9.16
CA LEU A 75 3.35 -5.70 -9.37
C LEU A 75 3.91 -6.13 -10.74
N SER A 76 3.35 -7.16 -11.38
CA SER A 76 3.74 -7.57 -12.73
C SER A 76 3.38 -6.55 -13.82
N TYR A 77 2.51 -5.60 -13.51
CA TYR A 77 2.14 -4.50 -14.40
C TYR A 77 3.04 -3.28 -14.26
N GLN A 78 3.95 -3.27 -13.26
CA GLN A 78 4.82 -2.14 -13.03
C GLN A 78 5.91 -2.05 -14.09
N LEU A 79 6.09 -0.87 -14.64
CA LEU A 79 7.15 -0.54 -15.59
C LEU A 79 8.42 -0.11 -14.85
N SER A 80 9.53 -0.04 -15.58
CA SER A 80 10.85 0.28 -15.02
C SER A 80 10.96 1.69 -14.42
N ASP A 81 10.08 2.60 -14.80
CA ASP A 81 9.98 3.96 -14.27
C ASP A 81 9.06 4.07 -13.04
N GLY A 82 8.44 2.95 -12.63
CA GLY A 82 7.55 2.87 -11.48
C GLY A 82 6.07 3.07 -11.81
N ALA A 83 5.74 3.51 -13.02
CA ALA A 83 4.36 3.62 -13.50
C ALA A 83 3.76 2.24 -13.78
N PHE A 84 2.46 2.18 -14.02
CA PHE A 84 1.76 0.95 -14.34
C PHE A 84 1.13 0.99 -15.73
N LYS A 85 1.12 -0.16 -16.39
CA LYS A 85 0.41 -0.40 -17.64
C LYS A 85 -1.00 -0.93 -17.36
N HIS A 86 -1.93 -0.79 -18.32
CA HIS A 86 -3.32 -1.20 -18.16
C HIS A 86 -3.52 -2.71 -18.34
N THR A 87 -2.95 -3.29 -19.40
CA THR A 87 -3.06 -4.71 -19.71
C THR A 87 -1.70 -5.41 -19.76
N PRO A 88 -1.64 -6.76 -19.65
CA PRO A 88 -0.37 -7.48 -19.71
C PRO A 88 0.42 -7.25 -20.99
N GLN A 89 -0.28 -7.01 -22.12
CA GLN A 89 0.30 -6.88 -23.45
C GLN A 89 0.89 -5.48 -23.74
N GLU A 90 0.48 -4.48 -22.95
CA GLU A 90 0.98 -3.11 -23.11
C GLU A 90 2.38 -2.95 -22.53
N ASN A 91 3.12 -1.96 -23.04
CA ASN A 91 4.46 -1.61 -22.58
C ASN A 91 4.59 -0.11 -22.29
N THR A 92 3.48 0.59 -22.24
CA THR A 92 3.40 2.03 -21.96
C THR A 92 2.64 2.28 -20.67
N ALA A 93 3.03 3.33 -19.96
CA ALA A 93 2.33 3.78 -18.78
C ALA A 93 0.90 4.25 -19.14
N ASP A 94 -0.05 3.85 -18.31
CA ASP A 94 -1.41 4.36 -18.32
C ASP A 94 -1.65 5.18 -17.04
N ALA A 95 -2.25 6.35 -17.18
CA ALA A 95 -2.42 7.26 -16.07
C ALA A 95 -3.41 6.72 -15.01
N MET A 96 -4.51 6.11 -15.45
CA MET A 96 -5.52 5.53 -14.55
C MET A 96 -4.96 4.31 -13.82
N SER A 97 -4.27 3.44 -14.55
CA SER A 97 -3.61 2.26 -13.98
C SER A 97 -2.53 2.66 -12.98
N THR A 98 -1.75 3.69 -13.26
CA THR A 98 -0.73 4.21 -12.34
C THR A 98 -1.36 4.76 -11.07
N ASP A 99 -2.44 5.52 -11.19
CA ASP A 99 -3.17 6.04 -10.03
C ASP A 99 -3.75 4.90 -9.18
N GLN A 100 -4.50 3.99 -9.78
CA GLN A 100 -5.14 2.88 -9.06
C GLN A 100 -4.12 1.88 -8.48
N GLY A 101 -3.05 1.57 -9.21
CA GLY A 101 -1.96 0.73 -8.71
C GLY A 101 -1.27 1.36 -7.50
N THR A 102 -1.03 2.67 -7.54
CA THR A 102 -0.46 3.42 -6.41
C THR A 102 -1.40 3.41 -5.21
N MET A 103 -2.70 3.64 -5.41
CA MET A 103 -3.71 3.55 -4.34
C MET A 103 -3.73 2.16 -3.69
N ALA A 104 -3.65 1.09 -4.49
CA ALA A 104 -3.60 -0.28 -4.00
C ALA A 104 -2.36 -0.54 -3.14
N LEU A 105 -1.18 -0.07 -3.57
CA LEU A 105 0.05 -0.18 -2.79
C LEU A 105 -0.03 0.61 -1.48
N VAL A 106 -0.64 1.79 -1.49
CA VAL A 106 -0.87 2.57 -0.28
C VAL A 106 -1.82 1.83 0.68
N ALA A 107 -2.92 1.26 0.17
CA ALA A 107 -3.86 0.48 0.98
C ALA A 107 -3.16 -0.71 1.65
N TYR A 108 -2.40 -1.48 0.88
CA TYR A 108 -1.60 -2.60 1.39
C TYR A 108 -0.58 -2.16 2.44
N ASN A 109 0.21 -1.12 2.14
CA ASN A 109 1.21 -0.61 3.08
C ASN A 109 0.58 -0.12 4.39
N ARG A 110 -0.59 0.50 4.33
CA ARG A 110 -1.33 0.93 5.52
C ARG A 110 -1.80 -0.28 6.34
N ALA A 111 -2.35 -1.30 5.70
CA ALA A 111 -2.82 -2.52 6.37
C ALA A 111 -1.67 -3.24 7.09
N VAL A 112 -0.55 -3.53 6.43
CA VAL A 112 0.58 -4.23 7.04
C VAL A 112 1.26 -3.44 8.16
N ASN A 113 1.08 -2.12 8.21
CA ASN A 113 1.58 -1.26 9.28
C ASN A 113 0.52 -0.92 10.35
N GLY A 114 -0.64 -1.61 10.35
CA GLY A 114 -1.71 -1.41 11.33
C GLY A 114 -2.27 0.02 11.33
N LYS A 115 -2.28 0.68 10.18
CA LYS A 115 -2.85 2.02 9.98
C LYS A 115 -4.32 1.92 9.61
N ASN A 116 -5.05 3.03 9.74
CA ASN A 116 -6.42 3.11 9.26
C ASN A 116 -6.49 2.78 7.76
N THR A 117 -7.64 2.35 7.28
CA THR A 117 -7.83 1.98 5.86
C THR A 117 -7.58 3.15 4.91
N LEU A 118 -7.43 2.87 3.62
CA LEU A 118 -7.20 3.90 2.60
C LEU A 118 -8.26 5.02 2.62
N TYR A 119 -9.50 4.68 2.95
CA TYR A 119 -10.62 5.64 2.95
C TYR A 119 -10.89 6.26 4.34
N ASP A 120 -10.12 5.88 5.35
CA ASP A 120 -10.11 6.49 6.68
C ASP A 120 -8.70 6.98 6.99
N MET A 121 -8.41 8.20 6.59
CA MET A 121 -7.10 8.85 6.76
C MET A 121 -7.03 9.71 8.04
N THR A 122 -7.89 9.43 9.02
CA THR A 122 -7.94 10.22 10.27
C THR A 122 -6.70 10.06 11.16
N ASP A 123 -5.93 9.01 10.93
CA ASP A 123 -4.62 8.78 11.55
C ASP A 123 -3.47 9.55 10.88
N VAL A 124 -3.72 10.15 9.72
CA VAL A 124 -2.76 11.03 9.05
C VAL A 124 -2.93 12.43 9.63
N GLN A 125 -1.95 12.89 10.38
CA GLN A 125 -1.89 14.30 10.75
C GLN A 125 -1.65 15.09 9.47
N ASN A 126 -2.59 15.95 9.11
CA ASN A 126 -2.35 16.95 8.10
C ASN A 126 -1.12 17.73 8.55
N GLY A 127 -0.08 17.69 7.72
CA GLY A 127 1.18 18.40 7.99
C GLY A 127 0.98 19.91 7.96
N GLY A 128 0.22 20.41 8.94
CA GLY A 128 -0.06 21.80 9.19
C GLY A 128 0.87 22.47 10.18
N ASP A 129 1.96 21.80 10.57
CA ASP A 129 3.05 22.44 11.30
C ASP A 129 4.35 22.09 10.58
N GLU A 130 4.78 22.99 9.71
CA GLU A 130 6.15 23.07 9.23
C GLU A 130 7.06 23.35 10.45
N GLU A 131 7.29 22.33 11.27
CA GLU A 131 8.42 22.40 12.17
C GLU A 131 9.67 22.05 11.37
N GLU A 132 10.61 23.00 11.36
CA GLU A 132 11.96 22.90 10.83
C GLU A 132 12.59 21.53 11.15
N GLU A 133 12.40 20.58 10.27
CA GLU A 133 13.33 19.46 10.14
C GLU A 133 14.68 20.12 9.89
N THR A 134 15.62 20.00 10.82
CA THR A 134 16.87 20.77 10.72
C THR A 134 17.45 20.53 9.33
N ALA A 135 17.88 21.59 8.64
CA ALA A 135 18.44 21.53 7.29
C ALA A 135 19.53 20.44 7.16
N GLU A 136 20.19 20.14 8.27
CA GLU A 136 21.17 19.07 8.40
C GLU A 136 20.57 17.65 8.27
N ASN A 137 19.41 17.38 8.88
CA ASN A 137 18.75 16.07 8.77
C ASN A 137 18.23 15.83 7.36
N ILE A 138 17.67 16.85 6.73
CA ILE A 138 17.22 16.81 5.34
C ILE A 138 18.41 16.58 4.40
N ALA A 139 19.51 17.31 4.58
CA ALA A 139 20.70 17.16 3.76
C ALA A 139 21.30 15.74 3.89
N ARG A 140 21.37 15.21 5.11
CA ARG A 140 21.85 13.85 5.37
C ARG A 140 20.98 12.79 4.72
N PHE A 141 19.66 12.94 4.82
CA PHE A 141 18.71 12.00 4.20
C PHE A 141 18.78 12.07 2.66
N ARG A 142 18.87 13.27 2.08
CA ARG A 142 19.09 13.46 0.63
C ARG A 142 20.37 12.80 0.14
N ALA A 143 21.48 12.97 0.86
CA ALA A 143 22.73 12.31 0.51
C ALA A 143 22.62 10.78 0.50
N LYS A 144 21.81 10.19 1.38
CA LYS A 144 21.55 8.75 1.37
C LYS A 144 20.67 8.31 0.18
N LEU A 145 19.72 9.15 -0.23
CA LEU A 145 18.89 8.89 -1.41
C LEU A 145 19.72 8.99 -2.71
N GLU A 146 20.67 9.91 -2.79
CA GLU A 146 21.52 10.10 -3.97
C GLU A 146 22.45 8.92 -4.26
N VAL A 147 22.79 8.11 -3.27
CA VAL A 147 23.61 6.90 -3.45
C VAL A 147 22.78 5.66 -3.79
N LEU A 148 21.46 5.77 -3.82
CA LEU A 148 20.63 4.69 -4.30
C LEU A 148 20.82 4.49 -5.81
N PRO A 149 20.86 3.25 -6.31
CA PRO A 149 20.95 3.01 -7.74
C PRO A 149 19.72 3.60 -8.47
N ALA A 150 19.94 4.11 -9.68
CA ALA A 150 18.88 4.67 -10.53
C ALA A 150 17.72 3.67 -10.79
N GLN A 151 18.00 2.38 -10.65
CA GLN A 151 17.00 1.31 -10.65
C GLN A 151 17.12 0.50 -9.37
N ILE A 152 16.11 0.58 -8.50
CA ILE A 152 16.04 -0.23 -7.29
C ILE A 152 15.72 -1.67 -7.68
N ARG A 153 16.54 -2.60 -7.23
CA ARG A 153 16.38 -4.04 -7.48
C ARG A 153 16.08 -4.76 -6.16
N ILE A 154 15.64 -6.02 -6.23
CA ILE A 154 15.36 -6.85 -5.04
C ILE A 154 16.57 -6.91 -4.09
N LYS A 155 17.80 -6.92 -4.61
CA LYS A 155 19.02 -6.89 -3.80
C LYS A 155 19.17 -5.61 -2.96
N ASP A 156 18.52 -4.51 -3.36
CA ASP A 156 18.60 -3.21 -2.70
C ASP A 156 17.49 -3.05 -1.64
N GLN A 157 16.61 -4.04 -1.50
CA GLN A 157 15.44 -4.04 -0.62
C GLN A 157 15.79 -3.70 0.84
N GLN A 158 16.86 -4.29 1.38
CA GLN A 158 17.29 -4.02 2.76
C GLN A 158 17.71 -2.55 2.96
N THR A 159 18.38 -1.97 1.97
CA THR A 159 18.77 -0.56 2.00
C THR A 159 17.57 0.36 1.97
N VAL A 160 16.58 0.04 1.14
CA VAL A 160 15.32 0.80 1.05
C VAL A 160 14.52 0.69 2.36
N TYR A 161 14.39 -0.50 2.93
CA TYR A 161 13.71 -0.66 4.22
C TYR A 161 14.43 0.06 5.37
N ALA A 162 15.76 0.06 5.38
CA ALA A 162 16.53 0.82 6.37
C ALA A 162 16.26 2.32 6.27
N LEU A 163 16.19 2.87 5.06
CA LEU A 163 15.84 4.28 4.82
C LEU A 163 14.42 4.62 5.23
N ILE A 164 13.45 3.75 4.94
CA ILE A 164 12.05 3.92 5.39
C ILE A 164 12.00 3.92 6.91
N SER A 165 12.68 2.98 7.57
CA SER A 165 12.73 2.90 9.03
C SER A 165 13.37 4.15 9.66
N GLU A 166 14.44 4.68 9.03
CA GLU A 166 15.08 5.92 9.49
C GLU A 166 14.14 7.12 9.35
N LEU A 167 13.40 7.21 8.25
CA LEU A 167 12.39 8.26 8.03
C LEU A 167 11.30 8.20 9.10
N ASP A 168 10.81 7.01 9.44
CA ASP A 168 9.80 6.83 10.48
C ASP A 168 10.32 7.17 11.87
N GLN A 169 11.60 6.89 12.15
CA GLN A 169 12.24 7.30 13.40
C GLN A 169 12.35 8.83 13.49
N MET A 170 12.72 9.50 12.41
CA MET A 170 12.77 10.96 12.35
C MET A 170 11.41 11.57 12.68
N LYS A 171 10.32 11.07 12.05
CA LYS A 171 8.95 11.49 12.34
C LYS A 171 8.54 11.24 13.79
N SER A 172 8.94 10.11 14.38
CA SER A 172 8.60 9.77 15.76
C SER A 172 9.34 10.62 16.80
N LEU A 173 10.58 10.99 16.52
CA LEU A 173 11.38 11.89 17.36
C LEU A 173 10.81 13.32 17.34
N GLN A 174 10.35 13.78 16.19
CA GLN A 174 9.66 15.04 16.03
C GLN A 174 8.37 15.09 16.85
N LYS A 175 7.55 14.03 16.79
CA LYS A 175 6.33 13.91 17.59
C LYS A 175 6.59 13.98 19.11
N LYS A 176 7.66 13.35 19.59
CA LYS A 176 8.06 13.41 21.02
C LYS A 176 8.52 14.82 21.44
N ARG A 177 9.21 15.53 20.54
CA ARG A 177 9.65 16.92 20.78
C ARG A 177 8.46 17.86 20.91
N ASN A 178 7.48 17.75 20.02
CA ASN A 178 6.26 18.57 20.05
C ASN A 178 5.46 18.34 21.32
N PHE A 179 5.24 17.08 21.73
CA PHE A 179 4.58 16.75 22.97
C PHE A 179 5.30 17.35 24.20
N ALA A 180 6.63 17.29 24.24
CA ALA A 180 7.42 17.86 25.32
C ALA A 180 7.39 19.39 25.36
N ALA A 181 7.24 20.06 24.19
CA ALA A 181 7.09 21.50 24.08
C ALA A 181 5.71 21.98 24.58
N ASP A 182 4.64 21.23 24.26
CA ASP A 182 3.28 21.53 24.70
C ASP A 182 3.12 21.32 26.21
N CYS A 183 3.75 20.30 26.80
CA CYS A 183 3.77 20.11 28.26
C CYS A 183 4.53 21.20 29.03
N LYS A 184 5.35 22.00 28.38
CA LYS A 184 6.06 23.14 29.03
C LYS A 184 5.32 24.46 28.90
N ARG A 185 4.29 24.53 28.07
CA ARG A 185 3.45 25.74 27.89
C ARG A 185 2.21 25.80 28.77
N ASN A 186 1.84 24.68 29.39
CA ASN A 186 0.78 24.58 30.41
C ASN A 186 1.38 24.42 31.80
#